data_dd50b4ec9266a83834aed4ec10c5f813
#
_entry.id   dd50b4ec9266a83834aed4ec10c5f813
#
_cell.length_a   1.000
_cell.length_b   1.000
_cell.length_c   1.000
_cell.angle_alpha   90.00
_cell.angle_beta   90.00
_cell.angle_gamma   90.00
#
_symmetry.space_group_name_H-M   'P 1'
#
loop_
_entity.id
_entity.type
_entity.pdbx_description
1 polymer ?
#
loop_
_entity_poly.entity_id
_entity_poly.type
_entity_poly.pdbx_seq_one_letter_code
_entity_poly.pdbx_strand_id
1 'polypeptide(L)'
;FHSIGLRFLRRNSELVGLKNDFTILDKDDQLRLVKQVISLENLDPKVYVPKNFLYMIDQVKNAGLETEDIDNHEFEIETKGKFKQIYKSYQSRLSNYNSVDFGDLILLPIKLFKENKQILEFYQKKFKYTLVDEYQDTNSAQYMMLRLLTELNRNLCCVGDEDQSIYGWRGAELKNILNFERDFDNSNIIRLEQNYRSTGNILKTASSIISENTERIGKKLWTSDKDGDPVLIRNFEDDDFEAIFIAQKIKEFKKKDIPLTNIAILTRASFQFKDIEDRFLKENIKYRVVGGLRFYERAEIKDAMAYFRILINKSDNLSLERILNTPKRGLGKALIKNLYDIVQKKNVSLYESLKLIILSGTSNSSQKKNIQNLISIIDRHSSALKSTKHFEVAGSLLDLSLIHISEPTRLHG
;
A
#
# COMPACT_ATOMS: atom_id res chain seq x y z
N PHE A 1 1.39 0.93 -12.76
CA PHE A 1 2.83 0.84 -12.52
C PHE A 1 3.18 -0.34 -11.61
N HIS A 2 2.72 -0.40 -10.36
CA HIS A 2 3.10 -1.44 -9.40
C HIS A 2 2.80 -2.87 -9.89
N SER A 3 1.66 -3.10 -10.54
CA SER A 3 1.29 -4.43 -11.05
C SER A 3 2.20 -4.89 -12.19
N ILE A 4 2.65 -3.98 -13.05
CA ILE A 4 3.60 -4.31 -14.11
C ILE A 4 5.01 -4.51 -13.54
N GLY A 5 5.43 -3.67 -12.58
CA GLY A 5 6.69 -3.84 -11.85
C GLY A 5 6.78 -5.20 -11.15
N LEU A 6 5.70 -5.60 -10.47
CA LEU A 6 5.61 -6.94 -9.87
C LEU A 6 5.81 -8.06 -10.91
N ARG A 7 5.22 -7.93 -12.11
CA ARG A 7 5.40 -8.93 -13.18
C ARG A 7 6.83 -8.98 -13.69
N PHE A 8 7.52 -7.83 -13.79
CA PHE A 8 8.94 -7.79 -14.14
C PHE A 8 9.78 -8.51 -13.10
N LEU A 9 9.56 -8.21 -11.83
CA LEU A 9 10.30 -8.81 -10.71
C LEU A 9 10.05 -10.32 -10.60
N ARG A 10 8.79 -10.79 -10.72
CA ARG A 10 8.50 -12.23 -10.68
C ARG A 10 9.20 -13.03 -11.77
N ARG A 11 9.42 -12.42 -12.95
CA ARG A 11 10.08 -13.08 -14.07
C ARG A 11 11.60 -13.03 -13.99
N ASN A 12 12.16 -12.08 -13.28
CA ASN A 12 13.59 -11.78 -13.24
C ASN A 12 14.10 -11.66 -11.79
N SER A 13 13.45 -12.31 -10.84
CA SER A 13 13.69 -12.13 -9.41
C SER A 13 15.16 -12.37 -9.00
N GLU A 14 15.79 -13.38 -9.53
CA GLU A 14 17.19 -13.75 -9.22
C GLU A 14 18.19 -12.65 -9.59
N LEU A 15 17.92 -11.90 -10.66
CA LEU A 15 18.79 -10.80 -11.11
C LEU A 15 18.76 -9.57 -10.19
N VAL A 16 17.74 -9.47 -9.32
CA VAL A 16 17.64 -8.42 -8.30
C VAL A 16 17.84 -8.98 -6.88
N GLY A 17 18.38 -10.19 -6.75
CA GLY A 17 18.68 -10.83 -5.47
C GLY A 17 17.46 -11.34 -4.70
N LEU A 18 16.34 -11.58 -5.38
CA LEU A 18 15.11 -12.11 -4.81
C LEU A 18 14.85 -13.55 -5.26
N LYS A 19 14.18 -14.33 -4.43
CA LYS A 19 13.58 -15.60 -4.86
C LYS A 19 12.23 -15.32 -5.52
N ASN A 20 11.75 -16.21 -6.37
CA ASN A 20 10.50 -16.00 -7.12
C ASN A 20 9.25 -15.90 -6.22
N ASP A 21 9.30 -16.48 -5.02
CA ASP A 21 8.23 -16.50 -4.03
C ASP A 21 8.25 -15.30 -3.06
N PHE A 22 8.98 -14.21 -3.37
CA PHE A 22 9.11 -13.06 -2.50
C PHE A 22 7.73 -12.49 -2.07
N THR A 23 7.67 -11.91 -0.87
CA THR A 23 6.45 -11.31 -0.32
C THR A 23 6.45 -9.79 -0.48
N ILE A 24 5.26 -9.19 -0.52
CA ILE A 24 5.08 -7.73 -0.59
C ILE A 24 4.54 -7.26 0.76
N LEU A 25 5.28 -6.33 1.40
CA LEU A 25 4.91 -5.76 2.69
C LEU A 25 3.83 -4.69 2.52
N ASP A 26 2.80 -4.77 3.35
CA ASP A 26 1.88 -3.65 3.52
C ASP A 26 2.48 -2.57 4.46
N LYS A 27 1.75 -1.45 4.62
CA LYS A 27 2.23 -0.32 5.45
C LYS A 27 2.45 -0.67 6.92
N ASP A 28 1.64 -1.58 7.48
CA ASP A 28 1.79 -2.00 8.88
C ASP A 28 3.03 -2.88 9.06
N ASP A 29 3.27 -3.78 8.11
CA ASP A 29 4.45 -4.63 8.09
C ASP A 29 5.73 -3.81 7.88
N GLN A 30 5.69 -2.82 6.97
CA GLN A 30 6.78 -1.85 6.79
C GLN A 30 7.07 -1.08 8.08
N LEU A 31 6.03 -0.54 8.73
CA LEU A 31 6.17 0.19 10.00
C LEU A 31 6.75 -0.69 11.11
N ARG A 32 6.33 -1.97 11.16
CA ARG A 32 6.88 -2.95 12.10
C ARG A 32 8.38 -3.16 11.84
N LEU A 33 8.75 -3.31 10.57
CA LEU A 33 10.14 -3.49 10.17
C LEU A 33 11.01 -2.27 10.54
N VAL A 34 10.52 -1.06 10.28
CA VAL A 34 11.22 0.18 10.68
C VAL A 34 11.38 0.26 12.20
N LYS A 35 10.35 -0.09 12.98
CA LYS A 35 10.47 -0.16 14.46
C LYS A 35 11.56 -1.13 14.92
N GLN A 36 11.68 -2.28 14.28
CA GLN A 36 12.73 -3.24 14.57
C GLN A 36 14.12 -2.70 14.23
N VAL A 37 14.26 -2.07 13.07
CA VAL A 37 15.53 -1.45 12.66
C VAL A 37 15.96 -0.40 13.68
N ILE A 38 15.09 0.53 14.05
CA ILE A 38 15.39 1.57 15.06
C ILE A 38 15.82 0.95 16.39
N SER A 39 15.13 -0.11 16.84
CA SER A 39 15.47 -0.81 18.09
C SER A 39 16.83 -1.50 18.02
N LEU A 40 17.19 -2.08 16.88
CA LEU A 40 18.46 -2.80 16.70
C LEU A 40 19.65 -1.86 16.53
N GLU A 41 19.43 -0.70 15.95
CA GLU A 41 20.42 0.38 15.88
C GLU A 41 20.58 1.10 17.24
N ASN A 42 19.90 0.61 18.31
CA ASN A 42 19.89 1.19 19.66
C ASN A 42 19.48 2.67 19.69
N LEU A 43 18.55 3.06 18.80
CA LEU A 43 18.01 4.42 18.72
C LEU A 43 16.73 4.54 19.54
N ASP A 44 16.53 5.68 20.20
CA ASP A 44 15.30 5.95 20.97
C ASP A 44 14.11 6.21 20.02
N PRO A 45 13.06 5.37 20.04
CA PRO A 45 11.90 5.55 19.15
C PRO A 45 11.04 6.78 19.47
N LYS A 46 11.28 7.43 20.61
CA LYS A 46 10.64 8.74 20.91
C LYS A 46 11.31 9.88 20.17
N VAL A 47 12.62 9.79 19.93
CA VAL A 47 13.40 10.77 19.16
C VAL A 47 13.35 10.42 17.68
N TYR A 48 13.57 9.15 17.34
CA TYR A 48 13.59 8.62 15.99
C TYR A 48 12.25 7.92 15.70
N VAL A 49 11.21 8.73 15.44
CA VAL A 49 9.82 8.25 15.31
C VAL A 49 9.68 7.34 14.09
N PRO A 50 9.30 6.06 14.26
CA PRO A 50 9.28 5.10 13.15
C PRO A 50 8.38 5.50 11.97
N LYS A 51 7.26 6.19 12.23
CA LYS A 51 6.36 6.65 11.18
C LYS A 51 7.02 7.70 10.27
N ASN A 52 7.86 8.57 10.85
CA ASN A 52 8.57 9.58 10.09
C ASN A 52 9.62 8.94 9.17
N PHE A 53 10.37 7.96 9.68
CA PHE A 53 11.31 7.20 8.84
C PHE A 53 10.63 6.43 7.75
N LEU A 54 9.48 5.82 8.00
CA LEU A 54 8.70 5.17 6.96
C LEU A 54 8.26 6.16 5.88
N TYR A 55 7.79 7.33 6.28
CA TYR A 55 7.45 8.41 5.35
C TYR A 55 8.67 8.85 4.51
N MET A 56 9.81 9.10 5.14
CA MET A 56 11.05 9.50 4.46
C MET A 56 11.51 8.43 3.45
N ILE A 57 11.46 7.14 3.83
CA ILE A 57 11.79 6.01 2.94
C ILE A 57 10.85 6.00 1.72
N ASP A 58 9.55 6.19 1.94
CA ASP A 58 8.59 6.26 0.84
C ASP A 58 8.90 7.44 -0.11
N GLN A 59 9.22 8.62 0.42
CA GLN A 59 9.53 9.81 -0.39
C GLN A 59 10.79 9.57 -1.24
N VAL A 60 11.86 9.06 -0.65
CA VAL A 60 13.10 8.75 -1.34
C VAL A 60 12.88 7.71 -2.44
N LYS A 61 12.11 6.65 -2.17
CA LYS A 61 11.77 5.64 -3.18
C LYS A 61 10.89 6.22 -4.29
N ASN A 62 9.94 7.08 -3.98
CA ASN A 62 9.11 7.77 -4.97
C ASN A 62 9.92 8.73 -5.85
N ALA A 63 10.99 9.31 -5.31
CA ALA A 63 11.94 10.12 -6.06
C ALA A 63 12.89 9.29 -6.95
N GLY A 64 12.89 7.96 -6.81
CA GLY A 64 13.77 7.08 -7.58
C GLY A 64 15.19 6.96 -7.03
N LEU A 65 15.40 7.31 -5.74
CA LEU A 65 16.71 7.32 -5.09
C LEU A 65 16.96 6.00 -4.34
N GLU A 66 18.17 5.49 -4.46
CA GLU A 66 18.67 4.33 -3.70
C GLU A 66 19.43 4.80 -2.45
N THR A 67 19.91 3.86 -1.63
CA THR A 67 20.63 4.17 -0.39
C THR A 67 21.95 4.91 -0.63
N GLU A 68 22.52 4.78 -1.79
CA GLU A 68 23.78 5.40 -2.22
C GLU A 68 23.59 6.89 -2.58
N ASP A 69 22.38 7.31 -2.97
CA ASP A 69 22.07 8.65 -3.46
C ASP A 69 21.78 9.66 -2.34
N ILE A 70 21.84 9.22 -1.06
CA ILE A 70 21.25 9.96 0.07
C ILE A 70 22.25 10.84 0.83
N ASP A 71 23.56 10.78 0.56
CA ASP A 71 24.60 11.40 1.39
C ASP A 71 24.38 12.91 1.67
N ASN A 72 23.78 13.65 0.75
CA ASN A 72 23.47 15.07 0.89
C ASN A 72 21.95 15.36 0.89
N HIS A 73 21.12 14.34 1.08
CA HIS A 73 19.68 14.50 1.10
C HIS A 73 19.22 15.22 2.38
N GLU A 74 18.18 16.04 2.28
CA GLU A 74 17.64 16.80 3.42
C GLU A 74 17.30 15.91 4.63
N PHE A 75 16.77 14.71 4.40
CA PHE A 75 16.44 13.75 5.47
C PHE A 75 17.67 13.26 6.21
N GLU A 76 18.83 13.17 5.57
CA GLU A 76 20.08 12.84 6.24
C GLU A 76 20.48 13.96 7.19
N ILE A 77 20.30 15.22 6.78
CA ILE A 77 20.56 16.40 7.61
C ILE A 77 19.58 16.47 8.79
N GLU A 78 18.28 16.31 8.54
CA GLU A 78 17.22 16.36 9.57
C GLU A 78 17.42 15.29 10.65
N THR A 79 17.87 14.12 10.26
CA THR A 79 18.06 12.97 11.17
C THR A 79 19.47 12.90 11.75
N LYS A 80 20.29 13.94 11.55
CA LYS A 80 21.68 13.99 12.05
C LYS A 80 22.52 12.78 11.63
N GLY A 81 22.44 12.42 10.36
CA GLY A 81 23.21 11.31 9.81
C GLY A 81 22.65 9.91 10.11
N LYS A 82 21.37 9.80 10.51
CA LYS A 82 20.77 8.49 10.85
C LYS A 82 19.86 7.92 9.77
N PHE A 83 19.40 8.73 8.83
CA PHE A 83 18.45 8.27 7.81
C PHE A 83 19.07 7.21 6.91
N LYS A 84 20.27 7.47 6.36
CA LYS A 84 20.97 6.50 5.48
C LYS A 84 21.22 5.17 6.18
N GLN A 85 21.66 5.21 7.45
CA GLN A 85 21.89 4.02 8.26
C GLN A 85 20.61 3.18 8.41
N ILE A 86 19.50 3.85 8.78
CA ILE A 86 18.19 3.17 8.96
C ILE A 86 17.65 2.65 7.64
N TYR A 87 17.73 3.43 6.56
CA TYR A 87 17.26 3.01 5.24
C TYR A 87 18.06 1.80 4.72
N LYS A 88 19.38 1.80 4.85
CA LYS A 88 20.24 0.68 4.48
C LYS A 88 19.93 -0.58 5.29
N SER A 89 19.75 -0.45 6.61
CA SER A 89 19.35 -1.56 7.47
C SER A 89 17.96 -2.08 7.12
N TYR A 90 17.02 -1.20 6.75
CA TYR A 90 15.68 -1.55 6.30
C TYR A 90 15.72 -2.36 4.99
N GLN A 91 16.43 -1.88 3.96
CA GLN A 91 16.58 -2.58 2.68
C GLN A 91 17.28 -3.93 2.83
N SER A 92 18.34 -4.00 3.63
CA SER A 92 19.01 -5.27 3.94
C SER A 92 18.06 -6.29 4.55
N ARG A 93 17.17 -5.85 5.44
CA ARG A 93 16.18 -6.75 6.04
C ARG A 93 15.10 -7.19 5.08
N LEU A 94 14.62 -6.29 4.20
CA LEU A 94 13.70 -6.68 3.14
C LEU A 94 14.31 -7.80 2.29
N SER A 95 15.56 -7.63 1.86
CA SER A 95 16.28 -8.64 1.08
C SER A 95 16.43 -9.96 1.84
N ASN A 96 16.86 -9.91 3.12
CA ASN A 96 17.02 -11.10 3.97
C ASN A 96 15.68 -11.84 4.21
N TYR A 97 14.56 -11.13 4.19
CA TYR A 97 13.22 -11.73 4.31
C TYR A 97 12.63 -12.16 2.98
N ASN A 98 13.40 -12.07 1.90
CA ASN A 98 12.88 -12.25 0.55
C ASN A 98 11.58 -11.46 0.34
N SER A 99 11.63 -10.18 0.65
CA SER A 99 10.45 -9.31 0.66
C SER A 99 10.76 -7.99 -0.02
N VAL A 100 9.73 -7.35 -0.51
CA VAL A 100 9.76 -6.02 -1.12
C VAL A 100 8.65 -5.16 -0.53
N ASP A 101 8.82 -3.86 -0.52
CA ASP A 101 7.71 -2.92 -0.27
C ASP A 101 7.13 -2.38 -1.59
N PHE A 102 6.13 -1.49 -1.49
CA PHE A 102 5.50 -0.93 -2.69
C PHE A 102 6.47 -0.07 -3.51
N GLY A 103 7.38 0.67 -2.89
CA GLY A 103 8.39 1.45 -3.59
C GLY A 103 9.36 0.57 -4.39
N ASP A 104 9.75 -0.58 -3.82
CA ASP A 104 10.61 -1.55 -4.49
C ASP A 104 9.99 -2.15 -5.75
N LEU A 105 8.65 -2.21 -5.84
CA LEU A 105 7.97 -2.66 -7.07
C LEU A 105 8.24 -1.74 -8.27
N ILE A 106 8.74 -0.54 -8.03
CA ILE A 106 9.15 0.41 -9.07
C ILE A 106 10.67 0.54 -9.15
N LEU A 107 11.36 0.68 -8.01
CA LEU A 107 12.81 0.88 -7.98
C LEU A 107 13.60 -0.33 -8.49
N LEU A 108 13.26 -1.53 -8.04
CA LEU A 108 13.98 -2.74 -8.47
C LEU A 108 13.82 -3.02 -9.96
N PRO A 109 12.68 -2.84 -10.63
CA PRO A 109 12.58 -2.84 -12.09
C PRO A 109 13.46 -1.80 -12.77
N ILE A 110 13.55 -0.58 -12.24
CA ILE A 110 14.44 0.47 -12.78
C ILE A 110 15.90 -0.01 -12.71
N LYS A 111 16.30 -0.52 -11.54
CA LYS A 111 17.64 -1.10 -11.34
C LYS A 111 17.91 -2.26 -12.30
N LEU A 112 16.98 -3.21 -12.40
CA LEU A 112 17.05 -4.34 -13.33
C LEU A 112 17.31 -3.87 -14.75
N PHE A 113 16.58 -2.86 -15.21
CA PHE A 113 16.72 -2.35 -16.59
C PHE A 113 18.02 -1.58 -16.81
N LYS A 114 18.50 -0.82 -15.82
CA LYS A 114 19.78 -0.11 -15.89
C LYS A 114 20.97 -1.09 -15.96
N GLU A 115 20.92 -2.17 -15.18
CA GLU A 115 21.99 -3.16 -15.08
C GLU A 115 21.92 -4.22 -16.18
N ASN A 116 20.74 -4.48 -16.78
CA ASN A 116 20.53 -5.56 -17.74
C ASN A 116 19.89 -5.05 -19.04
N LYS A 117 20.73 -4.49 -19.93
CA LYS A 117 20.30 -3.93 -21.22
C LYS A 117 19.48 -4.92 -22.08
N GLN A 118 19.84 -6.20 -22.09
CA GLN A 118 19.13 -7.22 -22.86
C GLN A 118 17.68 -7.40 -22.40
N ILE A 119 17.43 -7.33 -21.09
CA ILE A 119 16.09 -7.41 -20.52
C ILE A 119 15.31 -6.15 -20.87
N LEU A 120 15.93 -4.97 -20.75
CA LEU A 120 15.32 -3.71 -21.14
C LEU A 120 14.89 -3.75 -22.62
N GLU A 121 15.78 -4.12 -23.53
CA GLU A 121 15.50 -4.23 -24.95
C GLU A 121 14.38 -5.24 -25.25
N PHE A 122 14.34 -6.37 -24.54
CA PHE A 122 13.26 -7.34 -24.68
C PHE A 122 11.89 -6.71 -24.38
N TYR A 123 11.78 -5.95 -23.29
CA TYR A 123 10.51 -5.31 -22.92
C TYR A 123 10.18 -4.11 -23.82
N GLN A 124 11.17 -3.32 -24.24
CA GLN A 124 10.99 -2.24 -25.21
C GLN A 124 10.45 -2.77 -26.56
N LYS A 125 10.98 -3.88 -27.06
CA LYS A 125 10.48 -4.54 -28.29
C LYS A 125 9.08 -5.14 -28.09
N LYS A 126 8.79 -5.62 -26.88
CA LYS A 126 7.50 -6.23 -26.55
C LYS A 126 6.38 -5.20 -26.43
N PHE A 127 6.64 -4.06 -25.80
CA PHE A 127 5.66 -2.99 -25.59
C PHE A 127 5.72 -2.00 -26.75
N LYS A 128 5.02 -2.33 -27.84
CA LYS A 128 4.96 -1.48 -29.03
C LYS A 128 4.17 -0.18 -28.81
N TYR A 129 3.21 -0.21 -27.89
CA TYR A 129 2.35 0.91 -27.50
C TYR A 129 2.30 0.97 -26.00
N THR A 130 2.50 2.16 -25.43
CA THR A 130 2.40 2.42 -24.01
C THR A 130 1.37 3.51 -23.77
N LEU A 131 0.34 3.20 -23.00
CA LEU A 131 -0.70 4.13 -22.62
C LEU A 131 -0.65 4.33 -21.11
N VAL A 132 -0.65 5.58 -20.67
CA VAL A 132 -0.64 5.97 -19.26
C VAL A 132 -1.84 6.85 -19.01
N ASP A 133 -2.63 6.44 -18.03
CA ASP A 133 -3.77 7.20 -17.51
C ASP A 133 -3.39 7.90 -16.20
N GLU A 134 -4.10 8.99 -15.86
CA GLU A 134 -3.86 9.81 -14.66
C GLU A 134 -2.38 10.23 -14.53
N TYR A 135 -1.81 10.72 -15.63
CA TYR A 135 -0.37 11.00 -15.72
C TYR A 135 0.10 12.06 -14.73
N GLN A 136 -0.76 12.99 -14.30
CA GLN A 136 -0.50 14.00 -13.27
C GLN A 136 -0.20 13.40 -11.88
N ASP A 137 -0.59 12.14 -11.63
CA ASP A 137 -0.39 11.46 -10.35
C ASP A 137 0.90 10.62 -10.34
N THR A 138 1.72 10.69 -11.39
CA THR A 138 2.97 9.95 -11.47
C THR A 138 4.07 10.60 -10.63
N ASN A 139 4.86 9.75 -9.94
CA ASN A 139 6.08 10.18 -9.23
C ASN A 139 7.33 10.03 -10.11
N SER A 140 8.47 10.55 -9.64
CA SER A 140 9.73 10.52 -10.38
C SER A 140 10.20 9.10 -10.71
N ALA A 141 10.04 8.13 -9.80
CA ALA A 141 10.42 6.73 -10.07
C ALA A 141 9.56 6.13 -11.18
N GLN A 142 8.25 6.37 -11.18
CA GLN A 142 7.34 5.92 -12.23
C GLN A 142 7.67 6.57 -13.58
N TYR A 143 7.98 7.86 -13.57
CA TYR A 143 8.46 8.57 -14.76
C TYR A 143 9.77 7.96 -15.30
N MET A 144 10.76 7.67 -14.44
CA MET A 144 12.01 7.01 -14.86
C MET A 144 11.74 5.65 -15.49
N MET A 145 10.89 4.83 -14.87
CA MET A 145 10.54 3.51 -15.42
C MET A 145 9.87 3.64 -16.79
N LEU A 146 8.97 4.62 -16.95
CA LEU A 146 8.30 4.89 -18.22
C LEU A 146 9.30 5.32 -19.29
N ARG A 147 10.22 6.23 -18.98
CA ARG A 147 11.28 6.69 -19.88
C ARG A 147 12.12 5.53 -20.40
N LEU A 148 12.59 4.65 -19.51
CA LEU A 148 13.38 3.47 -19.88
C LEU A 148 12.60 2.56 -20.83
N LEU A 149 11.33 2.27 -20.55
CA LEU A 149 10.53 1.35 -21.36
C LEU A 149 10.17 1.91 -22.74
N THR A 150 10.05 3.23 -22.88
CA THR A 150 9.57 3.88 -24.13
C THR A 150 10.69 4.48 -24.98
N GLU A 151 11.94 4.49 -24.49
CA GLU A 151 13.07 5.12 -25.16
C GLU A 151 13.30 4.63 -26.61
N LEU A 152 13.16 3.33 -26.84
CA LEU A 152 13.37 2.74 -28.17
C LEU A 152 12.25 3.07 -29.15
N ASN A 153 11.00 2.92 -28.75
CA ASN A 153 9.85 2.99 -29.66
C ASN A 153 9.22 4.39 -29.69
N ARG A 154 9.39 5.19 -28.63
CA ARG A 154 8.80 6.51 -28.42
C ARG A 154 7.27 6.56 -28.67
N ASN A 155 6.61 5.41 -28.60
CA ASN A 155 5.18 5.25 -28.87
C ASN A 155 4.40 5.29 -27.56
N LEU A 156 4.29 6.49 -27.01
CA LEU A 156 3.71 6.78 -25.71
C LEU A 156 2.50 7.68 -25.86
N CYS A 157 1.38 7.31 -25.24
CA CYS A 157 0.20 8.16 -25.10
C CYS A 157 -0.09 8.34 -23.61
N CYS A 158 -0.01 9.56 -23.12
CA CYS A 158 -0.37 9.91 -21.75
C CYS A 158 -1.68 10.68 -21.72
N VAL A 159 -2.56 10.29 -20.82
CA VAL A 159 -3.80 11.01 -20.51
C VAL A 159 -3.71 11.51 -19.09
N GLY A 160 -4.05 12.76 -18.85
CA GLY A 160 -4.00 13.37 -17.55
C GLY A 160 -4.69 14.72 -17.50
N ASP A 161 -4.87 15.21 -16.30
CA ASP A 161 -5.50 16.47 -16.00
C ASP A 161 -4.75 17.14 -14.83
N GLU A 162 -3.98 18.16 -15.12
CA GLU A 162 -3.19 18.89 -14.13
C GLU A 162 -4.07 19.49 -13.01
N ASP A 163 -5.31 19.84 -13.33
CA ASP A 163 -6.27 20.39 -12.39
C ASP A 163 -6.78 19.35 -11.37
N GLN A 164 -6.56 18.05 -11.64
CA GLN A 164 -6.91 16.93 -10.75
C GLN A 164 -5.70 16.37 -9.97
N SER A 165 -4.55 17.01 -10.03
CA SER A 165 -3.35 16.59 -9.27
C SER A 165 -3.53 16.85 -7.77
N ILE A 166 -3.97 15.83 -7.02
CA ILE A 166 -4.23 15.90 -5.57
C ILE A 166 -3.31 14.97 -4.74
N TYR A 167 -2.34 14.31 -5.38
CA TYR A 167 -1.46 13.33 -4.75
C TYR A 167 0.00 13.79 -4.59
N GLY A 168 0.27 15.10 -4.64
CA GLY A 168 1.61 15.67 -4.36
C GLY A 168 2.17 15.22 -3.02
N TRP A 169 1.33 15.13 -1.97
CA TRP A 169 1.70 14.63 -0.66
C TRP A 169 2.10 13.12 -0.64
N ARG A 170 1.79 12.39 -1.72
CA ARG A 170 2.25 11.00 -1.96
C ARG A 170 3.46 10.93 -2.88
N GLY A 171 4.08 12.05 -3.21
CA GLY A 171 5.23 12.15 -4.10
C GLY A 171 4.86 12.23 -5.59
N ALA A 172 3.59 12.50 -5.95
CA ALA A 172 3.25 12.83 -7.33
C ALA A 172 3.91 14.13 -7.76
N GLU A 173 4.47 14.16 -8.97
CA GLU A 173 5.22 15.28 -9.51
C GLU A 173 4.43 15.93 -10.66
N LEU A 174 3.76 17.04 -10.37
CA LEU A 174 3.00 17.80 -11.38
C LEU A 174 3.89 18.21 -12.57
N LYS A 175 5.18 18.41 -12.34
CA LYS A 175 6.17 18.73 -13.39
C LYS A 175 6.23 17.69 -14.50
N ASN A 176 5.89 16.43 -14.23
CA ASN A 176 5.89 15.37 -15.24
C ASN A 176 4.90 15.67 -16.38
N ILE A 177 3.70 16.15 -16.06
CA ILE A 177 2.71 16.51 -17.08
C ILE A 177 2.99 17.90 -17.67
N LEU A 178 3.40 18.88 -16.86
CA LEU A 178 3.68 20.23 -17.33
C LEU A 178 4.88 20.29 -18.29
N ASN A 179 5.87 19.43 -18.12
CA ASN A 179 7.08 19.38 -18.94
C ASN A 179 7.03 18.32 -20.05
N PHE A 180 5.88 17.72 -20.32
CA PHE A 180 5.78 16.58 -21.25
C PHE A 180 6.33 16.90 -22.65
N GLU A 181 6.04 18.07 -23.23
CA GLU A 181 6.56 18.48 -24.55
C GLU A 181 8.07 18.64 -24.57
N ARG A 182 8.65 19.11 -23.46
CA ARG A 182 10.11 19.26 -23.32
C ARG A 182 10.79 17.88 -23.17
N ASP A 183 10.15 16.97 -22.49
CA ASP A 183 10.73 15.68 -22.14
C ASP A 183 10.56 14.61 -23.23
N PHE A 184 9.58 14.82 -24.13
CA PHE A 184 9.29 13.95 -25.27
C PHE A 184 9.19 14.76 -26.57
N ASP A 185 10.33 14.81 -27.29
CA ASP A 185 10.41 15.52 -28.57
C ASP A 185 9.34 15.05 -29.56
N ASN A 186 8.78 15.99 -30.33
CA ASN A 186 7.71 15.76 -31.30
C ASN A 186 6.40 15.22 -30.71
N SER A 187 6.14 15.49 -29.44
CA SER A 187 4.85 15.17 -28.83
C SER A 187 3.73 16.04 -29.41
N ASN A 188 2.51 15.50 -29.44
CA ASN A 188 1.31 16.21 -29.86
C ASN A 188 0.33 16.30 -28.69
N ILE A 189 0.00 17.50 -28.24
CA ILE A 189 -0.94 17.73 -27.15
C ILE A 189 -2.34 17.99 -27.72
N ILE A 190 -3.27 17.15 -27.32
CA ILE A 190 -4.70 17.27 -27.65
C ILE A 190 -5.46 17.61 -26.37
N ARG A 191 -6.17 18.75 -26.37
CA ARG A 191 -6.98 19.20 -25.24
C ARG A 191 -8.42 18.75 -25.44
N LEU A 192 -8.93 17.99 -24.46
CA LEU A 192 -10.32 17.54 -24.43
C LEU A 192 -11.10 18.48 -23.50
N GLU A 193 -11.72 19.52 -24.06
CA GLU A 193 -12.39 20.57 -23.29
C GLU A 193 -13.90 20.36 -23.15
N GLN A 194 -14.50 19.51 -23.98
CA GLN A 194 -15.92 19.21 -23.87
C GLN A 194 -16.16 18.20 -22.73
N ASN A 195 -16.99 18.59 -21.78
CA ASN A 195 -17.40 17.74 -20.66
C ASN A 195 -18.79 17.13 -20.93
N TYR A 196 -18.90 15.83 -20.75
CA TYR A 196 -20.13 15.03 -20.94
C TYR A 196 -20.69 14.47 -19.63
N ARG A 197 -20.06 14.79 -18.50
CA ARG A 197 -20.40 14.26 -17.18
C ARG A 197 -21.34 15.18 -16.41
N SER A 198 -21.09 16.48 -16.48
CA SER A 198 -21.63 17.46 -15.55
C SER A 198 -22.41 18.56 -16.25
N THR A 199 -23.44 19.07 -15.59
CA THR A 199 -24.22 20.23 -16.01
C THR A 199 -23.41 21.53 -15.93
N GLY A 200 -23.90 22.60 -16.59
CA GLY A 200 -23.21 23.87 -16.68
C GLY A 200 -22.89 24.51 -15.32
N ASN A 201 -23.82 24.47 -14.36
CA ASN A 201 -23.61 25.07 -13.02
C ASN A 201 -22.52 24.34 -12.21
N ILE A 202 -22.40 23.02 -12.35
CA ILE A 202 -21.31 22.26 -11.73
C ILE A 202 -19.96 22.67 -12.34
N LEU A 203 -19.89 22.77 -13.69
CA LEU A 203 -18.66 23.18 -14.37
C LEU A 203 -18.24 24.61 -14.04
N LYS A 204 -19.20 25.55 -13.96
CA LYS A 204 -18.95 26.95 -13.57
C LYS A 204 -18.33 27.01 -12.16
N THR A 205 -18.89 26.26 -11.22
CA THR A 205 -18.39 26.21 -9.83
C THR A 205 -17.00 25.60 -9.77
N ALA A 206 -16.76 24.47 -10.43
CA ALA A 206 -15.45 23.81 -10.49
C ALA A 206 -14.40 24.73 -11.15
N SER A 207 -14.75 25.36 -12.28
CA SER A 207 -13.86 26.29 -12.98
C SER A 207 -13.50 27.52 -12.16
N SER A 208 -14.46 28.04 -11.38
CA SER A 208 -14.22 29.17 -10.47
C SER A 208 -13.22 28.81 -9.38
N ILE A 209 -13.32 27.62 -8.78
CA ILE A 209 -12.38 27.17 -7.76
C ILE A 209 -10.98 26.95 -8.35
N ILE A 210 -10.90 26.23 -9.47
CA ILE A 210 -9.60 25.88 -10.04
C ILE A 210 -8.88 27.07 -10.67
N SER A 211 -9.59 28.14 -11.02
CA SER A 211 -8.97 29.36 -11.57
C SER A 211 -8.04 30.09 -10.59
N GLU A 212 -8.18 29.81 -9.28
CA GLU A 212 -7.26 30.33 -8.25
C GLU A 212 -5.87 29.69 -8.31
N ASN A 213 -5.72 28.53 -8.96
CA ASN A 213 -4.42 27.91 -9.17
C ASN A 213 -3.67 28.64 -10.31
N THR A 214 -2.44 29.06 -10.03
CA THR A 214 -1.59 29.78 -10.99
C THR A 214 -0.70 28.88 -11.83
N GLU A 215 -0.35 27.69 -11.32
CA GLU A 215 0.52 26.71 -12.00
C GLU A 215 -0.33 25.70 -12.80
N ARG A 216 -0.79 26.11 -13.98
CA ARG A 216 -1.62 25.24 -14.85
C ARG A 216 -1.39 25.54 -16.31
N ILE A 217 -1.54 24.53 -17.17
CA ILE A 217 -1.50 24.67 -18.62
C ILE A 217 -2.71 25.50 -19.11
N GLY A 218 -3.81 25.41 -18.36
CA GLY A 218 -5.04 26.13 -18.61
C GLY A 218 -5.89 25.46 -19.69
N LYS A 219 -7.16 25.23 -19.37
CA LYS A 219 -8.21 24.75 -20.26
C LYS A 219 -9.54 25.38 -19.86
N LYS A 220 -10.47 25.43 -20.78
CA LYS A 220 -11.82 25.95 -20.54
C LYS A 220 -12.83 24.84 -20.80
N LEU A 221 -13.24 24.17 -19.72
CA LEU A 221 -14.27 23.14 -19.82
C LEU A 221 -15.62 23.76 -20.21
N TRP A 222 -16.29 23.14 -21.15
CA TRP A 222 -17.63 23.51 -21.58
C TRP A 222 -18.50 22.26 -21.74
N THR A 223 -19.82 22.42 -21.68
CA THR A 223 -20.79 21.35 -21.94
C THR A 223 -21.88 21.83 -22.87
N SER A 224 -22.41 20.91 -23.66
CA SER A 224 -23.64 21.12 -24.45
C SER A 224 -24.91 20.81 -23.63
N ASP A 225 -24.76 20.30 -22.42
CA ASP A 225 -25.87 19.98 -21.53
C ASP A 225 -26.45 21.26 -20.91
N LYS A 226 -27.65 21.13 -20.29
CA LYS A 226 -28.34 22.25 -19.61
C LYS A 226 -27.49 22.73 -18.40
N ASP A 227 -27.81 23.95 -17.95
CA ASP A 227 -27.14 24.51 -16.76
C ASP A 227 -27.37 23.65 -15.48
N GLY A 228 -28.50 22.97 -15.38
CA GLY A 228 -28.86 22.15 -14.23
C GLY A 228 -29.18 22.98 -12.98
N ASP A 229 -29.34 22.30 -11.86
CA ASP A 229 -29.58 22.95 -10.57
C ASP A 229 -28.32 23.67 -10.08
N PRO A 230 -28.45 24.78 -9.35
CA PRO A 230 -27.34 25.48 -8.74
C PRO A 230 -26.65 24.61 -7.66
N VAL A 231 -25.34 24.76 -7.53
CA VAL A 231 -24.57 24.15 -6.43
C VAL A 231 -24.95 24.85 -5.12
N LEU A 232 -25.35 24.07 -4.12
CA LEU A 232 -25.76 24.59 -2.81
C LEU A 232 -24.60 24.42 -1.80
N ILE A 233 -24.31 25.48 -1.06
CA ILE A 233 -23.38 25.47 0.07
C ILE A 233 -24.22 25.59 1.35
N ARG A 234 -23.99 24.69 2.30
CA ARG A 234 -24.65 24.67 3.59
C ARG A 234 -23.65 24.53 4.72
N ASN A 235 -23.87 25.28 5.80
CA ASN A 235 -23.14 25.14 7.06
C ASN A 235 -24.10 24.54 8.10
N PHE A 236 -23.56 23.69 8.95
CA PHE A 236 -24.28 23.05 10.04
C PHE A 236 -23.57 23.36 11.36
N GLU A 237 -24.30 23.31 12.47
CA GLU A 237 -23.76 23.57 13.80
C GLU A 237 -22.88 22.40 14.27
N ASP A 238 -23.27 21.17 13.89
CA ASP A 238 -22.53 19.94 14.19
C ASP A 238 -22.76 18.84 13.13
N ASP A 239 -22.04 17.75 13.28
CA ASP A 239 -22.07 16.60 12.37
C ASP A 239 -23.42 15.86 12.38
N ASP A 240 -24.18 15.90 13.50
CA ASP A 240 -25.49 15.24 13.58
C ASP A 240 -26.55 15.99 12.75
N PHE A 241 -26.54 17.33 12.77
CA PHE A 241 -27.42 18.13 11.90
C PHE A 241 -27.08 17.96 10.43
N GLU A 242 -25.79 17.84 10.08
CA GLU A 242 -25.36 17.50 8.72
C GLU A 242 -25.93 16.14 8.29
N ALA A 243 -25.77 15.11 9.13
CA ALA A 243 -26.25 13.76 8.84
C ALA A 243 -27.78 13.69 8.70
N ILE A 244 -28.52 14.45 9.53
CA ILE A 244 -29.99 14.59 9.43
C ILE A 244 -30.37 15.19 8.08
N PHE A 245 -29.72 16.28 7.68
CA PHE A 245 -30.00 16.96 6.41
C PHE A 245 -29.74 16.04 5.22
N ILE A 246 -28.60 15.33 5.22
CA ILE A 246 -28.26 14.36 4.17
C ILE A 246 -29.34 13.28 4.05
N ALA A 247 -29.76 12.69 5.19
CA ALA A 247 -30.79 11.67 5.20
C ALA A 247 -32.14 12.18 4.67
N GLN A 248 -32.52 13.40 5.04
CA GLN A 248 -33.72 14.04 4.51
C GLN A 248 -33.65 14.26 3.00
N LYS A 249 -32.52 14.73 2.49
CA LYS A 249 -32.31 14.91 1.04
C LYS A 249 -32.38 13.60 0.26
N ILE A 250 -31.84 12.53 0.80
CA ILE A 250 -31.95 11.21 0.20
C ILE A 250 -33.41 10.76 0.12
N LYS A 251 -34.20 10.98 1.18
CA LYS A 251 -35.63 10.67 1.16
C LYS A 251 -36.40 11.52 0.15
N GLU A 252 -36.05 12.81 0.00
CA GLU A 252 -36.63 13.68 -1.05
C GLU A 252 -36.32 13.15 -2.43
N PHE A 253 -35.09 12.76 -2.70
CA PHE A 253 -34.68 12.18 -4.00
C PHE A 253 -35.37 10.84 -4.27
N LYS A 254 -35.53 10.00 -3.24
CA LYS A 254 -36.28 8.75 -3.37
C LYS A 254 -37.74 8.97 -3.72
N LYS A 255 -38.38 10.04 -3.19
CA LYS A 255 -39.76 10.44 -3.57
C LYS A 255 -39.87 10.91 -5.03
N LYS A 256 -38.76 11.34 -5.62
CA LYS A 256 -38.64 11.73 -7.04
C LYS A 256 -38.17 10.57 -7.92
N ASP A 257 -38.25 9.33 -7.44
CA ASP A 257 -37.84 8.10 -8.12
C ASP A 257 -36.35 8.06 -8.53
N ILE A 258 -35.48 8.83 -7.84
CA ILE A 258 -34.04 8.76 -8.03
C ILE A 258 -33.50 7.55 -7.28
N PRO A 259 -32.89 6.57 -7.98
CA PRO A 259 -32.30 5.38 -7.33
C PRO A 259 -31.17 5.74 -6.38
N LEU A 260 -31.06 5.04 -5.25
CA LEU A 260 -29.96 5.25 -4.29
C LEU A 260 -28.56 5.01 -4.94
N THR A 261 -28.48 4.19 -5.96
CA THR A 261 -27.25 3.94 -6.73
C THR A 261 -26.74 5.17 -7.47
N ASN A 262 -27.58 6.17 -7.66
CA ASN A 262 -27.24 7.43 -8.34
C ASN A 262 -26.90 8.55 -7.37
N ILE A 263 -26.84 8.24 -6.05
CA ILE A 263 -26.52 9.21 -5.00
C ILE A 263 -25.16 8.82 -4.41
N ALA A 264 -24.24 9.78 -4.37
CA ALA A 264 -22.94 9.61 -3.73
C ALA A 264 -22.71 10.71 -2.66
N ILE A 265 -22.11 10.33 -1.55
CA ILE A 265 -21.65 11.23 -0.50
C ILE A 265 -20.13 11.12 -0.45
N LEU A 266 -19.45 12.24 -0.64
CA LEU A 266 -18.00 12.30 -0.63
C LEU A 266 -17.52 12.95 0.67
N THR A 267 -16.62 12.31 1.39
CA THR A 267 -16.01 12.84 2.62
C THR A 267 -14.50 12.92 2.46
N ARG A 268 -13.87 13.87 3.15
CA ARG A 268 -12.41 14.03 3.11
C ARG A 268 -11.69 12.95 3.92
N ALA A 269 -12.31 12.47 4.99
CA ALA A 269 -11.69 11.51 5.90
C ALA A 269 -12.72 10.48 6.41
N SER A 270 -12.25 9.26 6.67
CA SER A 270 -13.11 8.13 7.04
C SER A 270 -13.84 8.30 8.38
N PHE A 271 -13.32 9.10 9.31
CA PHE A 271 -13.99 9.34 10.58
C PHE A 271 -15.32 10.08 10.41
N GLN A 272 -15.48 10.87 9.33
CA GLN A 272 -16.71 11.59 9.01
C GLN A 272 -17.88 10.67 8.59
N PHE A 273 -17.58 9.39 8.25
CA PHE A 273 -18.64 8.44 7.89
C PHE A 273 -19.54 8.08 9.07
N LYS A 274 -19.00 8.10 10.31
CA LYS A 274 -19.67 7.52 11.47
C LYS A 274 -21.06 8.08 11.71
N ASP A 275 -21.19 9.40 11.79
CA ASP A 275 -22.45 10.04 12.11
C ASP A 275 -23.48 9.88 10.98
N ILE A 276 -23.01 9.89 9.73
CA ILE A 276 -23.83 9.61 8.54
C ILE A 276 -24.31 8.15 8.55
N GLU A 277 -23.44 7.17 8.86
CA GLU A 277 -23.79 5.75 8.93
C GLU A 277 -24.79 5.48 10.06
N ASP A 278 -24.55 6.05 11.25
CA ASP A 278 -25.45 5.92 12.41
C ASP A 278 -26.86 6.46 12.08
N ARG A 279 -26.92 7.59 11.36
CA ARG A 279 -28.19 8.16 10.90
C ARG A 279 -28.87 7.27 9.87
N PHE A 280 -28.13 6.72 8.89
CA PHE A 280 -28.69 5.84 7.87
C PHE A 280 -29.25 4.54 8.46
N LEU A 281 -28.56 3.98 9.46
CA LEU A 281 -29.06 2.80 10.20
C LEU A 281 -30.37 3.12 10.93
N LYS A 282 -30.45 4.25 11.64
CA LYS A 282 -31.68 4.70 12.35
C LYS A 282 -32.86 4.92 11.39
N GLU A 283 -32.58 5.33 10.16
CA GLU A 283 -33.61 5.69 9.17
C GLU A 283 -33.83 4.61 8.09
N ASN A 284 -33.21 3.43 8.22
CA ASN A 284 -33.27 2.31 7.28
C ASN A 284 -32.91 2.72 5.84
N ILE A 285 -31.91 3.59 5.67
CA ILE A 285 -31.37 3.97 4.38
C ILE A 285 -30.25 2.97 4.02
N LYS A 286 -30.41 2.26 2.89
CA LYS A 286 -29.37 1.34 2.40
C LYS A 286 -28.20 2.12 1.80
N TYR A 287 -26.98 1.78 2.20
CA TYR A 287 -25.77 2.43 1.72
C TYR A 287 -24.63 1.43 1.56
N ARG A 288 -23.56 1.87 0.91
CA ARG A 288 -22.29 1.16 0.78
C ARG A 288 -21.13 2.13 1.00
N VAL A 289 -20.26 1.84 1.95
CA VAL A 289 -19.02 2.59 2.14
C VAL A 289 -17.96 2.10 1.13
N VAL A 290 -17.37 3.04 0.40
CA VAL A 290 -16.28 2.79 -0.54
C VAL A 290 -15.03 3.47 0.01
N GLY A 291 -13.92 2.73 0.14
CA GLY A 291 -12.65 3.26 0.67
C GLY A 291 -12.52 3.24 2.20
N GLY A 292 -13.46 2.64 2.93
CA GLY A 292 -13.29 2.32 4.35
C GLY A 292 -12.21 1.25 4.58
N LEU A 293 -11.89 0.95 5.84
CA LEU A 293 -10.96 -0.13 6.19
C LEU A 293 -11.34 -1.41 5.44
N ARG A 294 -10.47 -1.81 4.52
CA ARG A 294 -10.71 -3.02 3.73
C ARG A 294 -10.74 -4.22 4.67
N PHE A 295 -11.64 -5.17 4.43
CA PHE A 295 -11.76 -6.39 5.23
C PHE A 295 -10.41 -7.05 5.50
N TYR A 296 -9.54 -7.12 4.49
CA TYR A 296 -8.20 -7.70 4.60
C TYR A 296 -7.17 -6.84 5.37
N GLU A 297 -7.51 -5.60 5.72
CA GLU A 297 -6.64 -4.69 6.50
C GLU A 297 -6.88 -4.80 8.01
N ARG A 298 -7.96 -5.48 8.43
CA ARG A 298 -8.25 -5.74 9.84
C ARG A 298 -7.18 -6.65 10.45
N ALA A 299 -6.79 -6.36 11.70
CA ALA A 299 -5.69 -7.05 12.38
C ALA A 299 -5.93 -8.57 12.46
N GLU A 300 -7.14 -8.98 12.84
CA GLU A 300 -7.56 -10.38 12.95
C GLU A 300 -7.52 -11.11 11.61
N ILE A 301 -7.88 -10.43 10.51
CA ILE A 301 -7.82 -11.01 9.17
C ILE A 301 -6.38 -11.14 8.69
N LYS A 302 -5.53 -10.15 8.98
CA LYS A 302 -4.09 -10.22 8.70
C LYS A 302 -3.42 -11.35 9.48
N ASP A 303 -3.82 -11.59 10.72
CA ASP A 303 -3.31 -12.69 11.55
C ASP A 303 -3.71 -14.04 10.94
N ALA A 304 -4.97 -14.20 10.55
CA ALA A 304 -5.45 -15.39 9.85
C ALA A 304 -4.71 -15.62 8.53
N MET A 305 -4.54 -14.57 7.73
CA MET A 305 -3.80 -14.64 6.46
C MET A 305 -2.33 -15.01 6.67
N ALA A 306 -1.69 -14.55 7.75
CA ALA A 306 -0.32 -14.91 8.07
C ALA A 306 -0.20 -16.42 8.39
N TYR A 307 -1.17 -16.99 9.10
CA TYR A 307 -1.25 -18.44 9.26
C TYR A 307 -1.36 -19.19 7.93
N PHE A 308 -2.24 -18.75 7.03
CA PHE A 308 -2.39 -19.40 5.72
C PHE A 308 -1.13 -19.29 4.86
N ARG A 309 -0.46 -18.13 4.86
CA ARG A 309 0.77 -17.92 4.12
C ARG A 309 1.88 -18.86 4.57
N ILE A 310 2.08 -19.02 5.89
CA ILE A 310 3.13 -19.89 6.42
C ILE A 310 2.89 -21.38 6.12
N LEU A 311 1.64 -21.82 5.96
CA LEU A 311 1.36 -23.18 5.53
C LEU A 311 1.82 -23.45 4.11
N ILE A 312 1.75 -22.44 3.25
CA ILE A 312 2.13 -22.52 1.82
C ILE A 312 3.63 -22.30 1.67
N ASN A 313 4.16 -21.29 2.36
CA ASN A 313 5.57 -20.90 2.28
C ASN A 313 6.19 -20.76 3.68
N LYS A 314 6.92 -21.80 4.12
CA LYS A 314 7.61 -21.82 5.41
C LYS A 314 8.79 -20.84 5.50
N SER A 315 9.19 -20.24 4.38
CA SER A 315 10.23 -19.22 4.33
C SER A 315 9.68 -17.79 4.50
N ASP A 316 8.34 -17.62 4.61
CA ASP A 316 7.72 -16.32 4.89
C ASP A 316 7.97 -15.92 6.35
N ASN A 317 9.13 -15.30 6.58
CA ASN A 317 9.58 -14.90 7.90
C ASN A 317 8.67 -13.87 8.56
N LEU A 318 8.05 -12.97 7.78
CA LEU A 318 7.16 -11.93 8.29
C LEU A 318 5.83 -12.51 8.78
N SER A 319 5.24 -13.41 7.99
CA SER A 319 4.03 -14.11 8.40
C SER A 319 4.28 -14.95 9.66
N LEU A 320 5.43 -15.63 9.74
CA LEU A 320 5.79 -16.40 10.92
C LEU A 320 6.01 -15.52 12.15
N GLU A 321 6.71 -14.40 12.00
CA GLU A 321 6.92 -13.45 13.10
C GLU A 321 5.58 -12.89 13.61
N ARG A 322 4.66 -12.57 12.70
CA ARG A 322 3.35 -12.06 13.06
C ARG A 322 2.58 -13.04 13.96
N ILE A 323 2.60 -14.32 13.63
CA ILE A 323 1.87 -15.35 14.36
C ILE A 323 2.63 -15.96 15.53
N LEU A 324 3.91 -15.64 15.69
CA LEU A 324 4.77 -16.26 16.71
C LEU A 324 4.19 -16.13 18.14
N ASN A 325 3.62 -14.97 18.44
CA ASN A 325 2.93 -14.67 19.70
C ASN A 325 1.44 -14.33 19.52
N THR A 326 0.83 -14.73 18.44
CA THR A 326 -0.60 -14.58 18.18
C THR A 326 -1.21 -15.95 17.94
N PRO A 327 -1.96 -16.52 18.92
CA PRO A 327 -2.21 -16.04 20.29
C PRO A 327 -0.94 -15.98 21.17
N LYS A 328 -1.05 -15.37 22.35
CA LYS A 328 0.09 -15.23 23.29
C LYS A 328 0.69 -16.59 23.64
N ARG A 329 1.99 -16.80 23.32
CA ARG A 329 2.74 -18.05 23.60
C ARG A 329 3.94 -17.84 24.54
N GLY A 330 4.08 -16.65 25.13
CA GLY A 330 5.20 -16.36 26.05
C GLY A 330 6.57 -16.33 25.36
N LEU A 331 6.62 -16.13 24.05
CA LEU A 331 7.86 -16.03 23.29
C LEU A 331 8.33 -14.56 23.30
N GLY A 332 9.13 -14.22 24.29
CA GLY A 332 9.55 -12.85 24.58
C GLY A 332 10.55 -12.28 23.56
N LYS A 333 10.81 -10.96 23.66
CA LYS A 333 11.70 -10.21 22.75
C LYS A 333 13.12 -10.80 22.66
N ALA A 334 13.68 -11.31 23.77
CA ALA A 334 15.00 -11.92 23.78
C ALA A 334 15.08 -13.17 22.90
N LEU A 335 14.06 -14.03 22.95
CA LEU A 335 13.98 -15.20 22.04
C LEU A 335 13.89 -14.79 20.60
N ILE A 336 13.07 -13.80 20.27
CA ILE A 336 12.93 -13.29 18.92
C ILE A 336 14.26 -12.76 18.41
N LYS A 337 15.02 -12.03 19.24
CA LYS A 337 16.36 -11.56 18.88
C LYS A 337 17.30 -12.73 18.56
N ASN A 338 17.33 -13.75 19.43
CA ASN A 338 18.16 -14.95 19.20
C ASN A 338 17.78 -15.69 17.92
N LEU A 339 16.48 -15.77 17.57
CA LEU A 339 16.03 -16.36 16.31
C LEU A 339 16.59 -15.60 15.11
N TYR A 340 16.57 -14.27 15.14
CA TYR A 340 17.13 -13.45 14.06
C TYR A 340 18.65 -13.55 13.96
N ASP A 341 19.36 -13.66 15.08
CA ASP A 341 20.80 -13.91 15.07
C ASP A 341 21.14 -15.25 14.37
N ILE A 342 20.29 -16.28 14.59
CA ILE A 342 20.45 -17.57 13.89
C ILE A 342 20.14 -17.43 12.40
N VAL A 343 19.07 -16.73 12.04
CA VAL A 343 18.69 -16.45 10.64
C VAL A 343 19.87 -15.81 9.90
N GLN A 344 20.47 -14.77 10.47
CA GLN A 344 21.60 -14.06 9.86
C GLN A 344 22.87 -14.91 9.77
N LYS A 345 23.23 -15.58 10.88
CA LYS A 345 24.49 -16.36 10.93
C LYS A 345 24.47 -17.60 10.06
N LYS A 346 23.32 -18.25 9.91
CA LYS A 346 23.19 -19.52 9.20
C LYS A 346 22.48 -19.40 7.86
N ASN A 347 22.02 -18.21 7.48
CA ASN A 347 21.27 -17.93 6.24
C ASN A 347 20.06 -18.89 6.06
N VAL A 348 19.29 -19.11 7.12
CA VAL A 348 18.12 -19.99 7.18
C VAL A 348 16.85 -19.19 7.39
N SER A 349 15.67 -19.78 7.13
CA SER A 349 14.39 -19.14 7.45
C SER A 349 14.15 -19.05 8.96
N LEU A 350 13.24 -18.15 9.35
CA LEU A 350 12.81 -18.03 10.76
C LEU A 350 12.18 -19.35 11.24
N TYR A 351 11.49 -20.08 10.36
CA TYR A 351 10.92 -21.40 10.65
C TYR A 351 12.01 -22.43 10.97
N GLU A 352 13.06 -22.46 10.21
CA GLU A 352 14.21 -23.32 10.45
C GLU A 352 14.97 -22.90 11.70
N SER A 353 15.09 -21.61 11.98
CA SER A 353 15.71 -21.11 13.22
C SER A 353 14.95 -21.54 14.47
N LEU A 354 13.60 -21.65 14.42
CA LEU A 354 12.80 -22.24 15.50
C LEU A 354 13.17 -23.71 15.78
N LYS A 355 13.42 -24.50 14.74
CA LYS A 355 13.86 -25.89 14.90
C LYS A 355 15.26 -25.97 15.50
N LEU A 356 16.17 -25.10 15.07
CA LEU A 356 17.54 -25.05 15.59
C LEU A 356 17.59 -24.64 17.05
N ILE A 357 16.75 -23.70 17.49
CA ILE A 357 16.71 -23.25 18.89
C ILE A 357 16.22 -24.36 19.85
N ILE A 358 15.31 -25.23 19.39
CA ILE A 358 14.87 -26.41 20.14
C ILE A 358 16.03 -27.39 20.35
N LEU A 359 16.88 -27.56 19.32
CA LEU A 359 18.02 -28.49 19.37
C LEU A 359 19.19 -27.96 20.21
N SER A 360 19.39 -26.64 20.24
CA SER A 360 20.51 -26.01 20.97
C SER A 360 20.34 -25.96 22.46
N GLY A 361 19.14 -26.25 22.98
CA GLY A 361 18.87 -26.22 24.44
C GLY A 361 18.86 -24.82 25.07
N THR A 362 18.95 -23.76 24.29
CA THR A 362 19.00 -22.37 24.78
C THR A 362 17.64 -21.79 25.21
N SER A 363 16.55 -22.52 24.98
CA SER A 363 15.21 -22.14 25.40
C SER A 363 14.79 -22.84 26.68
N ASN A 364 14.02 -22.17 27.53
CA ASN A 364 13.43 -22.84 28.72
C ASN A 364 12.36 -23.86 28.31
N SER A 365 12.00 -24.77 29.23
CA SER A 365 11.09 -25.89 28.95
C SER A 365 9.72 -25.46 28.46
N SER A 366 9.17 -24.34 28.97
CA SER A 366 7.89 -23.77 28.53
C SER A 366 7.97 -23.20 27.11
N GLN A 367 9.00 -22.42 26.80
CA GLN A 367 9.25 -21.88 25.48
C GLN A 367 9.44 -23.01 24.46
N LYS A 368 10.24 -24.03 24.80
CA LYS A 368 10.45 -25.21 23.96
C LYS A 368 9.15 -25.90 23.62
N LYS A 369 8.28 -26.14 24.59
CA LYS A 369 6.96 -26.77 24.39
C LYS A 369 6.08 -25.92 23.47
N ASN A 370 6.05 -24.60 23.68
CA ASN A 370 5.22 -23.69 22.87
C ASN A 370 5.71 -23.59 21.42
N ILE A 371 7.03 -23.57 21.20
CA ILE A 371 7.62 -23.60 19.84
C ILE A 371 7.32 -24.94 19.17
N GLN A 372 7.48 -26.07 19.88
CA GLN A 372 7.16 -27.41 19.33
C GLN A 372 5.70 -27.51 18.91
N ASN A 373 4.78 -26.98 19.73
CA ASN A 373 3.36 -26.97 19.42
C ASN A 373 3.08 -26.13 18.16
N LEU A 374 3.67 -24.93 18.04
CA LEU A 374 3.51 -24.10 16.85
C LEU A 374 4.03 -24.80 15.58
N ILE A 375 5.23 -25.39 15.64
CA ILE A 375 5.80 -26.15 14.52
C ILE A 375 4.87 -27.32 14.14
N SER A 376 4.37 -28.08 15.12
CA SER A 376 3.46 -29.21 14.91
C SER A 376 2.16 -28.76 14.21
N ILE A 377 1.58 -27.64 14.63
CA ILE A 377 0.38 -27.07 13.98
C ILE A 377 0.69 -26.73 12.51
N ILE A 378 1.78 -26.02 12.24
CA ILE A 378 2.19 -25.62 10.89
C ILE A 378 2.43 -26.87 10.03
N ASP A 379 3.21 -27.84 10.51
CA ASP A 379 3.58 -29.02 9.71
C ASP A 379 2.37 -29.90 9.41
N ARG A 380 1.49 -30.13 10.40
CA ARG A 380 0.28 -30.91 10.23
C ARG A 380 -0.66 -30.32 9.18
N HIS A 381 -0.95 -29.02 9.28
CA HIS A 381 -1.86 -28.35 8.35
C HIS A 381 -1.25 -28.14 6.97
N SER A 382 0.05 -27.86 6.89
CA SER A 382 0.77 -27.80 5.61
C SER A 382 0.74 -29.15 4.87
N SER A 383 0.84 -30.26 5.59
CA SER A 383 0.72 -31.59 5.00
C SER A 383 -0.72 -31.90 4.56
N ALA A 384 -1.71 -31.49 5.36
CA ALA A 384 -3.12 -31.68 5.05
C ALA A 384 -3.58 -30.94 3.79
N LEU A 385 -2.95 -29.83 3.42
CA LEU A 385 -3.25 -29.10 2.17
C LEU A 385 -3.05 -29.95 0.91
N LYS A 386 -2.27 -31.03 0.98
CA LYS A 386 -2.02 -31.93 -0.17
C LYS A 386 -3.16 -32.91 -0.42
N SER A 387 -3.98 -33.21 0.59
CA SER A 387 -4.99 -34.28 0.55
C SER A 387 -6.41 -33.84 0.95
N THR A 388 -6.55 -32.67 1.56
CA THR A 388 -7.82 -32.17 2.10
C THR A 388 -8.21 -30.88 1.40
N LYS A 389 -9.51 -30.58 1.32
CA LYS A 389 -9.99 -29.33 0.73
C LYS A 389 -9.49 -28.12 1.52
N HIS A 390 -9.07 -27.07 0.81
CA HIS A 390 -8.44 -25.88 1.41
C HIS A 390 -9.29 -25.21 2.50
N PHE A 391 -10.61 -25.15 2.33
CA PHE A 391 -11.51 -24.53 3.30
C PHE A 391 -11.64 -25.33 4.60
N GLU A 392 -11.56 -26.68 4.55
CA GLU A 392 -11.58 -27.55 5.73
C GLU A 392 -10.29 -27.39 6.54
N VAL A 393 -9.15 -27.33 5.85
CA VAL A 393 -7.85 -27.05 6.51
C VAL A 393 -7.85 -25.66 7.11
N ALA A 394 -8.40 -24.65 6.42
CA ALA A 394 -8.52 -23.29 6.91
C ALA A 394 -9.40 -23.22 8.17
N GLY A 395 -10.58 -23.84 8.16
CA GLY A 395 -11.47 -23.90 9.32
C GLY A 395 -10.79 -24.54 10.53
N SER A 396 -10.23 -25.74 10.36
CA SER A 396 -9.50 -26.44 11.43
C SER A 396 -8.31 -25.65 11.99
N LEU A 397 -7.60 -24.91 11.15
CA LEU A 397 -6.47 -24.06 11.60
C LEU A 397 -6.96 -22.86 12.40
N LEU A 398 -8.01 -22.19 11.95
CA LEU A 398 -8.60 -21.05 12.64
C LEU A 398 -9.16 -21.44 14.00
N ASP A 399 -9.88 -22.54 14.08
CA ASP A 399 -10.41 -23.08 15.34
C ASP A 399 -9.31 -23.35 16.37
N LEU A 400 -8.17 -23.91 15.95
CA LEU A 400 -7.04 -24.19 16.84
C LEU A 400 -6.22 -22.95 17.22
N SER A 401 -6.11 -21.97 16.33
CA SER A 401 -5.17 -20.87 16.47
C SER A 401 -5.82 -19.57 16.91
N LEU A 402 -7.12 -19.38 16.63
CA LEU A 402 -7.82 -18.12 16.74
C LEU A 402 -9.06 -18.16 17.66
N ILE A 403 -9.28 -19.25 18.40
CA ILE A 403 -10.43 -19.39 19.32
C ILE A 403 -10.55 -18.21 20.30
N HIS A 404 -9.44 -17.56 20.63
CA HIS A 404 -9.42 -16.38 21.51
C HIS A 404 -9.51 -15.04 20.76
N ILE A 405 -9.48 -15.05 19.42
CA ILE A 405 -9.61 -13.83 18.60
C ILE A 405 -11.05 -13.65 18.10
N SER A 406 -11.84 -14.72 18.08
CA SER A 406 -13.18 -14.76 17.52
C SER A 406 -14.32 -14.52 18.53
N GLU A 407 -14.03 -14.18 19.79
CA GLU A 407 -15.07 -13.55 20.61
C GLU A 407 -15.26 -12.12 20.12
N PRO A 408 -16.35 -11.83 19.37
CA PRO A 408 -16.75 -10.45 19.22
C PRO A 408 -17.04 -9.97 20.66
N THR A 409 -16.37 -8.93 21.09
CA THR A 409 -16.87 -8.11 22.20
C THR A 409 -18.34 -7.88 21.87
N ARG A 410 -19.23 -8.64 22.51
CA ARG A 410 -20.64 -8.34 22.51
C ARG A 410 -20.72 -6.95 23.10
N LEU A 411 -20.99 -5.99 22.23
CA LEU A 411 -21.50 -4.70 22.65
C LEU A 411 -22.79 -5.00 23.38
N HIS A 412 -22.70 -5.05 24.70
CA HIS A 412 -23.83 -4.97 25.57
C HIS A 412 -24.38 -3.55 25.47
N GLY A 413 -25.60 -3.46 25.06
CA GLY A 413 -26.37 -2.25 25.13
C GLY A 413 -27.29 -2.09 23.97
#